data_a5f265b7c5c8440dfe61a8f55e3f3617
#
_entry.id   a5f265b7c5c8440dfe61a8f55e3f3617
#
_cell.length_a   1.000
_cell.length_b   1.000
_cell.length_c   1.000
_cell.angle_alpha   90.00
_cell.angle_beta   90.00
_cell.angle_gamma   90.00
#
_symmetry.space_group_name_H-M   'P 1'
#
loop_
_entity.id
_entity.type
_entity.pdbx_description
1 polymer ?
#
loop_
_entity_poly.entity_id
_entity_poly.type
_entity_poly.pdbx_seq_one_letter_code
_entity_poly.pdbx_strand_id
1 'polypeptide(L)'
;MAHGALAGGAAAGGGGMSGRMARAALHRPETNGSGHGLRALGKRHRRAGRVVLPPALRTTVYGVGALLFLSGAVWLVLHYVFPQSTAFGPLPNPWEAPLMRVHGLIAVCAVFLIGWMTAAHVTVRWPSPRNRRSGLLLGGSALLLIFSGYALYYTTGAPHDAAAFAHEVVGVFAPLAGLAHWWRNRPRG
;
A
#
# COMPACT_ATOMS: atom_id res chain seq x y z
N MET A 1 51.93 -11.06 34.66
CA MET A 1 52.80 -12.18 34.30
C MET A 1 52.83 -12.17 32.79
N ALA A 2 53.83 -11.54 32.22
CA ALA A 2 55.12 -12.06 31.80
C ALA A 2 55.05 -12.50 30.35
N HIS A 3 55.61 -11.72 29.45
CA HIS A 3 56.88 -11.90 28.73
C HIS A 3 56.68 -12.70 27.42
N GLY A 4 57.27 -12.40 26.27
CA GLY A 4 58.42 -11.64 25.80
C GLY A 4 58.40 -11.69 24.28
N ALA A 5 58.77 -10.75 23.54
CA ALA A 5 60.08 -10.23 23.20
C ALA A 5 60.97 -11.16 22.32
N LEU A 6 61.48 -10.55 21.27
CA LEU A 6 62.75 -10.63 20.56
C LEU A 6 62.56 -11.03 19.07
N ALA A 7 62.85 -10.19 18.10
CA ALA A 7 64.09 -9.49 17.70
C ALA A 7 64.96 -10.31 16.73
N GLY A 8 65.37 -9.62 15.70
CA GLY A 8 66.55 -9.89 14.90
C GLY A 8 66.25 -10.40 13.50
N GLY A 9 66.82 -9.89 12.44
CA GLY A 9 67.93 -9.03 12.12
C GLY A 9 68.17 -9.11 10.64
N ALA A 10 68.46 -8.05 10.07
CA ALA A 10 69.52 -7.57 9.21
C ALA A 10 70.06 -8.43 8.08
N ALA A 11 70.22 -7.77 6.97
CA ALA A 11 71.38 -7.52 6.07
C ALA A 11 71.14 -7.93 4.63
N ALA A 12 71.06 -6.98 3.68
CA ALA A 12 72.14 -6.42 2.87
C ALA A 12 72.58 -7.28 1.66
N GLY A 13 72.59 -6.63 0.52
CA GLY A 13 73.30 -7.03 -0.69
C GLY A 13 72.39 -6.88 -1.94
N GLY A 14 72.50 -5.89 -2.80
CA GLY A 14 73.60 -5.51 -3.60
C GLY A 14 73.50 -6.14 -4.98
N GLY A 15 73.24 -5.35 -6.02
CA GLY A 15 73.38 -5.87 -7.37
C GLY A 15 72.54 -5.09 -8.39
N GLY A 16 73.11 -4.03 -8.89
CA GLY A 16 72.57 -3.36 -10.08
C GLY A 16 72.75 -4.20 -11.33
N MET A 17 71.73 -4.15 -12.18
CA MET A 17 71.94 -4.39 -13.59
C MET A 17 70.89 -3.63 -14.40
N SER A 18 71.39 -2.64 -15.14
CA SER A 18 70.78 -1.98 -16.21
C SER A 18 70.23 -3.00 -17.22
N GLY A 19 68.94 -3.04 -17.41
CA GLY A 19 68.32 -3.82 -18.48
C GLY A 19 67.23 -2.99 -19.15
N ARG A 20 67.59 -2.38 -20.29
CA ARG A 20 66.59 -1.87 -21.22
C ARG A 20 65.66 -3.00 -21.60
N MET A 21 64.45 -2.98 -21.10
CA MET A 21 63.42 -3.85 -21.63
C MET A 21 62.30 -3.02 -22.24
N ALA A 22 62.07 -3.40 -23.46
CA ALA A 22 61.12 -2.97 -24.43
C ALA A 22 59.78 -2.59 -23.79
N ARG A 23 59.29 -1.43 -24.19
CA ARG A 23 57.86 -1.06 -24.06
C ARG A 23 57.05 -2.04 -24.90
N ALA A 24 56.62 -3.14 -24.33
CA ALA A 24 55.51 -3.90 -24.88
C ALA A 24 54.29 -3.00 -24.84
N ALA A 25 53.82 -2.58 -25.97
CA ALA A 25 52.54 -1.90 -26.12
C ALA A 25 51.47 -2.85 -25.61
N LEU A 26 51.00 -2.60 -24.37
CA LEU A 26 49.79 -3.21 -23.86
C LEU A 26 48.63 -2.73 -24.74
N HIS A 27 48.32 -3.56 -25.70
CA HIS A 27 47.09 -3.47 -26.48
C HIS A 27 45.95 -3.59 -25.48
N ARG A 28 45.36 -2.45 -25.07
CA ARG A 28 44.16 -2.38 -24.29
C ARG A 28 43.03 -2.88 -25.21
N PRO A 29 42.38 -4.00 -24.93
CA PRO A 29 41.23 -4.38 -25.70
C PRO A 29 40.18 -3.29 -25.47
N GLU A 30 39.75 -2.63 -26.52
CA GLU A 30 38.61 -1.72 -26.51
C GLU A 30 37.37 -2.51 -26.13
N THR A 31 36.97 -2.43 -24.84
CA THR A 31 35.70 -2.97 -24.33
C THR A 31 34.57 -2.02 -24.72
N ASN A 32 34.41 -1.76 -26.01
CA ASN A 32 33.41 -0.84 -26.54
C ASN A 32 32.05 -1.51 -26.78
N GLY A 33 31.84 -2.71 -26.25
CA GLY A 33 30.57 -3.46 -26.45
C GLY A 33 29.68 -3.64 -25.24
N SER A 34 30.18 -3.52 -23.98
CA SER A 34 29.43 -3.93 -22.79
C SER A 34 28.52 -2.85 -22.18
N GLY A 35 28.78 -1.58 -22.47
CA GLY A 35 28.00 -0.46 -21.91
C GLY A 35 26.56 -0.36 -22.46
N HIS A 36 26.34 -0.78 -23.71
CA HIS A 36 25.01 -0.73 -24.33
C HIS A 36 24.07 -1.84 -23.82
N GLY A 37 24.61 -3.03 -23.55
CA GLY A 37 23.86 -4.16 -23.00
C GLY A 37 23.37 -3.91 -21.60
N LEU A 38 24.22 -3.38 -20.73
CA LEU A 38 23.86 -3.08 -19.33
C LEU A 38 22.84 -1.94 -19.23
N ARG A 39 22.94 -0.93 -20.11
CA ARG A 39 21.94 0.15 -20.19
C ARG A 39 20.59 -0.33 -20.73
N ALA A 40 20.58 -1.28 -21.65
CA ALA A 40 19.36 -1.90 -22.19
C ALA A 40 18.68 -2.80 -21.15
N LEU A 41 19.45 -3.56 -20.37
CA LEU A 41 18.94 -4.37 -19.24
C LEU A 41 18.37 -3.47 -18.14
N GLY A 42 19.03 -2.39 -17.76
CA GLY A 42 18.54 -1.42 -16.78
C GLY A 42 17.25 -0.71 -17.24
N LYS A 43 17.09 -0.44 -18.54
CA LYS A 43 15.82 0.11 -19.09
C LYS A 43 14.70 -0.93 -19.11
N ARG A 44 14.99 -2.20 -19.36
CA ARG A 44 13.99 -3.29 -19.28
C ARG A 44 13.52 -3.52 -17.85
N HIS A 45 14.41 -3.52 -16.85
CA HIS A 45 14.02 -3.60 -15.44
C HIS A 45 13.18 -2.40 -14.96
N ARG A 46 13.44 -1.18 -15.46
CA ARG A 46 12.61 -0.01 -15.14
C ARG A 46 11.23 -0.04 -15.79
N ARG A 47 11.03 -0.72 -16.91
CA ARG A 47 9.73 -0.90 -17.56
C ARG A 47 8.86 -1.98 -16.90
N ALA A 48 9.45 -2.97 -16.25
CA ALA A 48 8.72 -4.04 -15.55
C ALA A 48 7.90 -3.55 -14.34
N GLY A 49 8.06 -2.32 -13.88
CA GLY A 49 7.44 -1.79 -12.65
C GLY A 49 6.11 -1.02 -12.80
N ARG A 50 5.53 -0.93 -14.00
CA ARG A 50 4.21 -0.31 -14.16
C ARG A 50 3.13 -1.39 -14.22
N VAL A 51 2.79 -1.96 -13.08
CA VAL A 51 1.53 -2.70 -12.97
C VAL A 51 0.40 -1.67 -13.08
N VAL A 52 -0.12 -1.52 -14.28
CA VAL A 52 -1.36 -0.77 -14.53
C VAL A 52 -2.49 -1.73 -14.22
N LEU A 53 -3.29 -1.42 -13.21
CA LEU A 53 -4.50 -2.20 -12.91
C LEU A 53 -5.40 -2.25 -14.15
N PRO A 54 -5.93 -3.42 -14.51
CA PRO A 54 -6.89 -3.54 -15.60
C PRO A 54 -8.04 -2.53 -15.41
N PRO A 55 -8.49 -1.85 -16.46
CA PRO A 55 -9.55 -0.85 -16.34
C PRO A 55 -10.81 -1.43 -15.70
N ALA A 56 -11.17 -2.67 -16.00
CA ALA A 56 -12.30 -3.36 -15.39
C ALA A 56 -12.16 -3.45 -13.86
N LEU A 57 -11.01 -3.91 -13.36
CA LEU A 57 -10.78 -4.01 -11.91
C LEU A 57 -10.88 -2.64 -11.22
N ARG A 58 -10.35 -1.60 -11.84
CA ARG A 58 -10.44 -0.24 -11.32
C ARG A 58 -11.88 0.24 -11.21
N THR A 59 -12.68 0.00 -12.26
CA THR A 59 -14.11 0.34 -12.28
C THR A 59 -14.87 -0.43 -11.22
N THR A 60 -14.59 -1.73 -11.05
CA THR A 60 -15.22 -2.56 -10.01
C THR A 60 -14.93 -2.05 -8.61
N VAL A 61 -13.66 -1.70 -8.32
CA VAL A 61 -13.26 -1.15 -7.01
C VAL A 61 -13.98 0.17 -6.72
N TYR A 62 -14.06 1.06 -7.70
CA TYR A 62 -14.78 2.33 -7.52
C TYR A 62 -16.30 2.10 -7.40
N GLY A 63 -16.88 1.20 -8.18
CA GLY A 63 -18.30 0.87 -8.12
C GLY A 63 -18.70 0.28 -6.77
N VAL A 64 -17.97 -0.71 -6.29
CA VAL A 64 -18.22 -1.32 -4.97
C VAL A 64 -18.01 -0.32 -3.84
N GLY A 65 -16.95 0.50 -3.91
CA GLY A 65 -16.70 1.57 -2.94
C GLY A 65 -17.83 2.61 -2.91
N ALA A 66 -18.32 3.02 -4.07
CA ALA A 66 -19.45 3.95 -4.17
C ALA A 66 -20.75 3.34 -3.61
N LEU A 67 -21.05 2.08 -3.90
CA LEU A 67 -22.23 1.38 -3.38
C LEU A 67 -22.16 1.23 -1.86
N LEU A 68 -20.99 0.91 -1.31
CA LEU A 68 -20.80 0.87 0.15
C LEU A 68 -21.06 2.24 0.79
N PHE A 69 -20.45 3.27 0.23
CA PHE A 69 -20.64 4.64 0.75
C PHE A 69 -22.10 5.07 0.66
N LEU A 70 -22.75 4.88 -0.48
CA LEU A 70 -24.13 5.28 -0.69
C LEU A 70 -25.10 4.52 0.22
N SER A 71 -24.93 3.21 0.37
CA SER A 71 -25.79 2.41 1.25
C SER A 71 -25.62 2.81 2.73
N GLY A 72 -24.40 3.07 3.18
CA GLY A 72 -24.14 3.58 4.53
C GLY A 72 -24.67 5.00 4.75
N ALA A 73 -24.49 5.90 3.78
CA ALA A 73 -25.00 7.27 3.86
C ALA A 73 -26.54 7.33 3.90
N VAL A 74 -27.20 6.52 3.07
CA VAL A 74 -28.66 6.40 3.10
C VAL A 74 -29.13 5.86 4.46
N TRP A 75 -28.43 4.86 5.02
CA TRP A 75 -28.76 4.36 6.34
C TRP A 75 -28.60 5.45 7.42
N LEU A 76 -27.52 6.22 7.43
CA LEU A 76 -27.33 7.34 8.35
C LEU A 76 -28.49 8.35 8.29
N VAL A 77 -28.91 8.69 7.06
CA VAL A 77 -30.04 9.62 6.87
C VAL A 77 -31.33 9.03 7.40
N LEU A 78 -31.63 7.75 7.13
CA LEU A 78 -32.85 7.10 7.66
C LEU A 78 -32.83 7.04 9.17
N HIS A 79 -31.68 6.71 9.76
CA HIS A 79 -31.53 6.51 11.19
C HIS A 79 -31.64 7.83 11.99
N TYR A 80 -30.94 8.89 11.54
CA TYR A 80 -30.87 10.13 12.31
C TYR A 80 -31.90 11.18 11.90
N VAL A 81 -32.35 11.17 10.63
CA VAL A 81 -33.25 12.22 10.13
C VAL A 81 -34.70 11.76 10.03
N PHE A 82 -34.92 10.46 9.76
CA PHE A 82 -36.26 9.90 9.54
C PHE A 82 -36.61 8.73 10.50
N PRO A 83 -36.40 8.88 11.83
CA PRO A 83 -36.87 7.87 12.75
C PRO A 83 -38.42 7.85 12.74
N GLN A 84 -39.03 6.67 12.97
CA GLN A 84 -40.48 6.58 13.14
C GLN A 84 -40.86 6.97 14.56
N SER A 85 -41.80 7.90 14.69
CA SER A 85 -42.36 8.27 15.98
C SER A 85 -43.62 7.42 16.25
N THR A 86 -43.64 6.73 17.39
CA THR A 86 -44.79 5.96 17.84
C THR A 86 -45.23 6.41 19.22
N ALA A 87 -46.40 5.96 19.65
CA ALA A 87 -46.89 6.22 20.99
C ALA A 87 -45.98 5.67 22.11
N PHE A 88 -45.11 4.73 21.79
CA PHE A 88 -44.14 4.08 22.69
C PHE A 88 -42.72 4.60 22.56
N GLY A 89 -42.50 5.65 21.78
CA GLY A 89 -41.19 6.25 21.51
C GLY A 89 -40.70 6.06 20.08
N PRO A 90 -39.48 6.51 19.78
CA PRO A 90 -38.92 6.39 18.45
C PRO A 90 -38.57 4.92 18.10
N LEU A 91 -38.98 4.48 16.93
CA LEU A 91 -38.59 3.19 16.36
C LEU A 91 -37.67 3.38 15.17
N PRO A 92 -36.76 2.41 14.89
CA PRO A 92 -35.96 2.40 13.69
C PRO A 92 -36.81 2.45 12.42
N ASN A 93 -36.34 3.12 11.40
CA ASN A 93 -36.99 3.14 10.10
C ASN A 93 -37.04 1.72 9.50
N PRO A 94 -38.21 1.24 8.98
CA PRO A 94 -38.33 -0.14 8.45
C PRO A 94 -37.37 -0.46 7.31
N TRP A 95 -36.83 0.54 6.62
CA TRP A 95 -35.84 0.36 5.57
C TRP A 95 -34.41 0.18 6.08
N GLU A 96 -34.13 0.44 7.36
CA GLU A 96 -32.77 0.28 7.91
C GLU A 96 -32.29 -1.17 7.84
N ALA A 97 -33.11 -2.13 8.25
CA ALA A 97 -32.71 -3.54 8.27
C ALA A 97 -32.46 -4.14 6.86
N PRO A 98 -33.34 -3.95 5.85
CA PRO A 98 -33.04 -4.39 4.49
C PRO A 98 -31.79 -3.72 3.92
N LEU A 99 -31.62 -2.42 4.17
CA LEU A 99 -30.47 -1.67 3.68
C LEU A 99 -29.16 -2.17 4.28
N MET A 100 -29.13 -2.49 5.59
CA MET A 100 -27.95 -3.07 6.24
C MET A 100 -27.60 -4.47 5.72
N ARG A 101 -28.59 -5.28 5.34
CA ARG A 101 -28.32 -6.57 4.68
C ARG A 101 -27.62 -6.38 3.34
N VAL A 102 -28.07 -5.42 2.54
CA VAL A 102 -27.46 -5.08 1.27
C VAL A 102 -26.06 -4.51 1.47
N HIS A 103 -25.89 -3.59 2.43
CA HIS A 103 -24.59 -3.03 2.79
C HIS A 103 -23.60 -4.12 3.20
N GLY A 104 -24.01 -5.04 4.05
CA GLY A 104 -23.19 -6.17 4.50
C GLY A 104 -22.77 -7.09 3.34
N LEU A 105 -23.69 -7.39 2.40
CA LEU A 105 -23.36 -8.19 1.21
C LEU A 105 -22.32 -7.49 0.33
N ILE A 106 -22.48 -6.18 0.10
CA ILE A 106 -21.50 -5.39 -0.66
C ILE A 106 -20.17 -5.34 0.09
N ALA A 107 -20.18 -5.28 1.44
CA ALA A 107 -18.98 -5.28 2.26
C ALA A 107 -18.15 -6.58 2.09
N VAL A 108 -18.80 -7.75 1.99
CA VAL A 108 -18.11 -9.01 1.68
C VAL A 108 -17.38 -8.92 0.34
N CYS A 109 -18.03 -8.40 -0.70
CA CYS A 109 -17.39 -8.17 -2.01
C CYS A 109 -16.20 -7.19 -1.89
N ALA A 110 -16.35 -6.14 -1.09
CA ALA A 110 -15.29 -5.16 -0.86
C ALA A 110 -14.08 -5.77 -0.15
N VAL A 111 -14.28 -6.60 0.88
CA VAL A 111 -13.19 -7.30 1.59
C VAL A 111 -12.39 -8.17 0.62
N PHE A 112 -13.08 -8.92 -0.26
CA PHE A 112 -12.42 -9.72 -1.28
C PHE A 112 -11.59 -8.85 -2.25
N LEU A 113 -12.16 -7.73 -2.72
CA LEU A 113 -11.46 -6.79 -3.61
C LEU A 113 -10.26 -6.14 -2.92
N ILE A 114 -10.36 -5.78 -1.64
CA ILE A 114 -9.26 -5.22 -0.84
C ILE A 114 -8.13 -6.24 -0.72
N GLY A 115 -8.44 -7.51 -0.46
CA GLY A 115 -7.46 -8.59 -0.45
C GLY A 115 -6.72 -8.72 -1.79
N TRP A 116 -7.47 -8.75 -2.88
CA TRP A 116 -6.88 -8.77 -4.23
C TRP A 116 -6.01 -7.54 -4.50
N MET A 117 -6.52 -6.33 -4.19
CA MET A 117 -5.77 -5.09 -4.36
C MET A 117 -4.49 -5.07 -3.51
N THR A 118 -4.52 -5.64 -2.34
CA THR A 118 -3.33 -5.76 -1.49
C THR A 118 -2.27 -6.62 -2.17
N ALA A 119 -2.64 -7.77 -2.70
CA ALA A 119 -1.73 -8.66 -3.41
C ALA A 119 -1.21 -8.04 -4.72
N ALA A 120 -2.07 -7.42 -5.52
CA ALA A 120 -1.73 -6.92 -6.86
C ALA A 120 -1.09 -5.53 -6.86
N HIS A 121 -1.46 -4.66 -5.94
CA HIS A 121 -1.07 -3.24 -5.95
C HIS A 121 -0.14 -2.87 -4.79
N VAL A 122 -0.49 -3.23 -3.55
CA VAL A 122 0.24 -2.78 -2.36
C VAL A 122 1.63 -3.40 -2.35
N THR A 123 1.75 -4.71 -2.54
CA THR A 123 3.04 -5.43 -2.53
C THR A 123 4.02 -4.87 -3.56
N VAL A 124 3.54 -4.56 -4.77
CA VAL A 124 4.35 -4.03 -5.87
C VAL A 124 4.74 -2.56 -5.67
N ARG A 125 3.87 -1.77 -5.06
CA ARG A 125 4.09 -0.32 -4.84
C ARG A 125 4.77 0.01 -3.52
N TRP A 126 4.86 -0.92 -2.61
CA TRP A 126 5.44 -0.72 -1.29
C TRP A 126 6.87 -0.14 -1.29
N PRO A 127 7.78 -0.54 -2.21
CA PRO A 127 9.12 0.04 -2.26
C PRO A 127 9.16 1.53 -2.58
N SER A 128 8.08 2.11 -3.14
CA SER A 128 8.03 3.53 -3.50
C SER A 128 7.62 4.41 -2.31
N PRO A 129 8.50 5.26 -1.76
CA PRO A 129 8.21 6.05 -0.56
C PRO A 129 7.17 7.16 -0.79
N ARG A 130 6.99 7.58 -2.05
CA ARG A 130 6.23 8.79 -2.41
C ARG A 130 4.77 8.77 -1.95
N ASN A 131 4.13 7.61 -1.94
CA ASN A 131 2.69 7.49 -1.70
C ASN A 131 2.34 6.60 -0.49
N ARG A 132 3.33 6.19 0.31
CA ARG A 132 3.11 5.31 1.46
C ARG A 132 2.12 5.91 2.47
N ARG A 133 2.24 7.20 2.79
CA ARG A 133 1.37 7.85 3.79
C ARG A 133 -0.10 7.80 3.39
N SER A 134 -0.43 8.17 2.14
CA SER A 134 -1.82 8.12 1.66
C SER A 134 -2.33 6.70 1.47
N GLY A 135 -1.46 5.77 1.09
CA GLY A 135 -1.78 4.34 1.01
C GLY A 135 -2.04 3.72 2.38
N LEU A 136 -1.22 4.05 3.38
CA LEU A 136 -1.41 3.60 4.77
C LEU A 136 -2.70 4.18 5.38
N LEU A 137 -3.00 5.46 5.13
CA LEU A 137 -4.24 6.08 5.58
C LEU A 137 -5.44 5.35 4.99
N LEU A 138 -5.46 5.13 3.68
CA LEU A 138 -6.56 4.44 3.01
C LEU A 138 -6.67 2.97 3.44
N GLY A 139 -5.56 2.25 3.51
CA GLY A 139 -5.52 0.86 3.96
C GLY A 139 -5.91 0.72 5.44
N GLY A 140 -5.43 1.62 6.30
CA GLY A 140 -5.80 1.67 7.72
C GLY A 140 -7.28 1.97 7.92
N SER A 141 -7.84 2.92 7.15
CA SER A 141 -9.30 3.19 7.16
C SER A 141 -10.10 1.96 6.74
N ALA A 142 -9.66 1.25 5.70
CA ALA A 142 -10.33 0.03 5.24
C ALA A 142 -10.29 -1.08 6.30
N LEU A 143 -9.14 -1.30 6.94
CA LEU A 143 -9.01 -2.27 8.03
C LEU A 143 -9.90 -1.90 9.22
N LEU A 144 -9.92 -0.62 9.62
CA LEU A 144 -10.76 -0.15 10.72
C LEU A 144 -12.25 -0.35 10.40
N LEU A 145 -12.68 -0.08 9.16
CA LEU A 145 -14.06 -0.34 8.71
C LEU A 145 -14.40 -1.83 8.74
N ILE A 146 -13.48 -2.71 8.33
CA ILE A 146 -13.69 -4.15 8.38
C ILE A 146 -13.85 -4.61 9.85
N PHE A 147 -12.92 -4.22 10.73
CA PHE A 147 -12.95 -4.66 12.11
C PHE A 147 -14.14 -4.08 12.89
N SER A 148 -14.44 -2.79 12.72
CA SER A 148 -15.59 -2.17 13.37
C SER A 148 -16.91 -2.73 12.84
N GLY A 149 -17.03 -2.95 11.52
CA GLY A 149 -18.22 -3.60 10.94
C GLY A 149 -18.41 -5.03 11.47
N TYR A 150 -17.33 -5.77 11.67
CA TYR A 150 -17.39 -7.09 12.29
C TYR A 150 -17.81 -7.02 13.76
N ALA A 151 -17.24 -6.06 14.50
CA ALA A 151 -17.58 -5.83 15.91
C ALA A 151 -19.07 -5.53 16.11
N LEU A 152 -19.72 -4.82 15.20
CA LEU A 152 -21.15 -4.53 15.24
C LEU A 152 -22.04 -5.79 15.29
N TYR A 153 -21.58 -6.91 14.72
CA TYR A 153 -22.32 -8.18 14.77
C TYR A 153 -22.10 -8.97 16.05
N TYR A 154 -20.98 -8.78 16.73
CA TYR A 154 -20.55 -9.65 17.85
C TYR A 154 -20.52 -8.95 19.20
N THR A 155 -20.77 -7.64 19.26
CA THR A 155 -20.75 -6.88 20.50
C THR A 155 -22.11 -6.27 20.81
N THR A 156 -22.33 -5.96 22.09
CA THR A 156 -23.50 -5.24 22.61
C THR A 156 -23.06 -4.21 23.63
N GLY A 157 -23.92 -3.21 23.92
CA GLY A 157 -23.62 -2.15 24.89
C GLY A 157 -22.46 -1.25 24.47
N ALA A 158 -21.68 -0.77 25.41
CA ALA A 158 -20.61 0.21 25.16
C ALA A 158 -19.60 -0.18 24.07
N PRO A 159 -19.12 -1.43 23.94
CA PRO A 159 -18.27 -1.83 22.80
C PRO A 159 -18.97 -1.73 21.45
N HIS A 160 -20.25 -2.05 21.38
CA HIS A 160 -21.04 -1.89 20.15
C HIS A 160 -21.17 -0.42 19.76
N ASP A 161 -21.48 0.45 20.73
CA ASP A 161 -21.64 1.89 20.48
C ASP A 161 -20.34 2.52 20.03
N ALA A 162 -19.22 2.13 20.63
CA ALA A 162 -17.90 2.57 20.20
C ALA A 162 -17.54 2.08 18.78
N ALA A 163 -17.89 0.84 18.44
CA ALA A 163 -17.69 0.29 17.12
C ALA A 163 -18.57 1.00 16.07
N ALA A 164 -19.83 1.30 16.40
CA ALA A 164 -20.76 2.04 15.55
C ALA A 164 -20.21 3.44 15.26
N PHE A 165 -19.86 4.18 16.29
CA PHE A 165 -19.27 5.52 16.13
C PHE A 165 -18.02 5.50 15.26
N ALA A 166 -17.09 4.58 15.53
CA ALA A 166 -15.86 4.46 14.73
C ALA A 166 -16.17 4.10 13.27
N HIS A 167 -17.11 3.17 13.03
CA HIS A 167 -17.51 2.74 11.69
C HIS A 167 -18.14 3.89 10.90
N GLU A 168 -19.05 4.62 11.49
CA GLU A 168 -19.75 5.76 10.88
C GLU A 168 -18.78 6.89 10.53
N VAL A 169 -17.97 7.33 11.50
CA VAL A 169 -16.99 8.40 11.30
C VAL A 169 -16.00 8.03 10.19
N VAL A 170 -15.39 6.86 10.28
CA VAL A 170 -14.41 6.43 9.26
C VAL A 170 -15.10 6.20 7.91
N GLY A 171 -16.32 5.67 7.89
CA GLY A 171 -17.12 5.44 6.68
C GLY A 171 -17.42 6.73 5.92
N VAL A 172 -17.72 7.81 6.63
CA VAL A 172 -17.95 9.14 6.03
C VAL A 172 -16.67 9.72 5.45
N PHE A 173 -15.52 9.57 6.13
CA PHE A 173 -14.26 10.15 5.70
C PHE A 173 -13.43 9.28 4.73
N ALA A 174 -13.67 7.97 4.65
CA ALA A 174 -12.93 7.06 3.78
C ALA A 174 -12.96 7.45 2.29
N PRO A 175 -14.07 7.93 1.70
CA PRO A 175 -14.09 8.41 0.32
C PRO A 175 -13.15 9.59 0.07
N LEU A 176 -13.01 10.50 1.04
CA LEU A 176 -12.08 11.64 0.96
C LEU A 176 -10.63 11.15 0.95
N ALA A 177 -10.30 10.16 1.79
CA ALA A 177 -8.98 9.52 1.79
C ALA A 177 -8.69 8.83 0.45
N GLY A 178 -9.68 8.15 -0.14
CA GLY A 178 -9.59 7.54 -1.46
C GLY A 178 -9.37 8.56 -2.56
N LEU A 179 -10.12 9.67 -2.55
CA LEU A 179 -9.99 10.77 -3.51
C LEU A 179 -8.62 11.45 -3.41
N ALA A 180 -8.15 11.71 -2.19
CA ALA A 180 -6.83 12.27 -1.94
C ALA A 180 -5.70 11.33 -2.43
N HIS A 181 -5.84 10.03 -2.19
CA HIS A 181 -4.91 9.02 -2.69
C HIS A 181 -4.86 9.03 -4.22
N TRP A 182 -6.02 9.02 -4.88
CA TRP A 182 -6.12 9.07 -6.34
C TRP A 182 -5.56 10.38 -6.92
N TRP A 183 -5.87 11.54 -6.35
CA TRP A 183 -5.38 12.84 -6.83
C TRP A 183 -3.86 12.94 -6.76
N ARG A 184 -3.25 12.49 -5.67
CA ARG A 184 -1.79 12.46 -5.51
C ARG A 184 -1.08 11.54 -6.51
N ASN A 185 -1.79 10.54 -7.06
CA ASN A 185 -1.27 9.55 -7.98
C ASN A 185 -1.57 9.85 -9.46
N ARG A 186 -2.28 10.93 -9.76
CA ARG A 186 -2.50 11.36 -11.14
C ARG A 186 -1.18 11.63 -11.83
N PRO A 187 -0.99 11.19 -13.11
CA PRO A 187 0.11 11.65 -13.94
C PRO A 187 -0.04 13.18 -14.08
N ARG A 188 0.99 13.90 -13.67
CA ARG A 188 1.12 15.31 -14.06
C ARG A 188 1.60 15.28 -15.50
N GLY A 189 0.71 15.67 -16.44
CA GLY A 189 1.04 15.83 -17.83
C GLY A 189 2.14 16.87 -18.02
#